data_5dcefb75d3c2e4f753286d1b0d7c9e80
#
_entry.id   5dcefb75d3c2e4f753286d1b0d7c9e80
#
_cell.length_a   1.000
_cell.length_b   1.000
_cell.length_c   1.000
_cell.angle_alpha   90.00
_cell.angle_beta   90.00
_cell.angle_gamma   90.00
#
_symmetry.space_group_name_H-M   'P 1'
#
loop_
_entity.id
_entity.type
_entity.pdbx_description
1 polymer ?
#
loop_
_entity_poly.entity_id
_entity_poly.type
_entity_poly.pdbx_seq_one_letter_code
_entity_poly.pdbx_strand_id
1 'polypeptide(L)'
;MDAYLEEEFYDILTYCIENPNASDLESKKQRVSIIGKELHADGGADAMENMFYSIEFRIKDELGRDAQQYRSWWNNISDEWKY
;
A
#
# COMPACT_ATOMS: atom_id res chain seq x y z
N MET A 1 -6.94 5.71 -12.87
CA MET A 1 -6.50 4.82 -11.79
C MET A 1 -6.92 3.40 -12.12
N ASP A 2 -6.03 2.45 -11.94
CA ASP A 2 -6.27 1.05 -12.27
C ASP A 2 -7.03 0.36 -11.13
N ALA A 3 -8.26 -0.06 -11.40
CA ALA A 3 -9.10 -0.71 -10.40
C ALA A 3 -8.51 -2.06 -9.93
N TYR A 4 -7.81 -2.76 -10.82
CA TYR A 4 -7.16 -4.01 -10.43
C TYR A 4 -6.01 -3.77 -9.47
N LEU A 5 -5.27 -2.69 -9.68
CA LEU A 5 -4.15 -2.33 -8.82
C LEU A 5 -4.65 -1.96 -7.42
N GLU A 6 -5.75 -1.22 -7.35
CA GLU A 6 -6.37 -0.86 -6.07
C GLU A 6 -6.83 -2.10 -5.30
N GLU A 7 -7.53 -3.02 -5.98
CA GLU A 7 -8.00 -4.25 -5.33
C GLU A 7 -6.84 -5.13 -4.89
N GLU A 8 -5.82 -5.27 -5.72
CA GLU A 8 -4.64 -6.04 -5.35
C GLU A 8 -3.97 -5.45 -4.12
N PHE A 9 -3.81 -4.14 -4.08
CA PHE A 9 -3.17 -3.46 -2.95
C PHE A 9 -3.99 -3.63 -1.67
N TYR A 10 -5.31 -3.47 -1.78
CA TYR A 10 -6.20 -3.70 -0.65
C TYR A 10 -6.07 -5.13 -0.12
N ASP A 11 -6.09 -6.10 -1.01
CA ASP A 11 -5.99 -7.51 -0.61
C ASP A 11 -4.66 -7.81 0.07
N ILE A 12 -3.56 -7.25 -0.45
CA ILE A 12 -2.23 -7.47 0.14
C ILE A 12 -2.16 -6.90 1.55
N LEU A 13 -2.58 -5.65 1.73
CA LEU A 13 -2.51 -5.02 3.06
C LEU A 13 -3.44 -5.72 4.05
N THR A 14 -4.63 -6.09 3.62
CA THR A 14 -5.56 -6.84 4.46
C THR A 14 -4.92 -8.16 4.91
N TYR A 15 -4.32 -8.88 3.98
CA TYR A 15 -3.63 -10.14 4.29
C TYR A 15 -2.52 -9.91 5.32
N CYS A 16 -1.71 -8.88 5.14
CA CYS A 16 -0.62 -8.59 6.07
C CYS A 16 -1.12 -8.25 7.47
N ILE A 17 -2.21 -7.49 7.56
CA ILE A 17 -2.81 -7.12 8.85
C ILE A 17 -3.34 -8.36 9.56
N GLU A 18 -3.99 -9.25 8.82
CA GLU A 18 -4.61 -10.45 9.40
C GLU A 18 -3.60 -11.57 9.65
N ASN A 19 -2.43 -11.52 9.02
CA ASN A 19 -1.41 -12.57 9.13
C ASN A 19 -0.04 -11.96 9.42
N PRO A 20 0.15 -11.30 10.59
CA PRO A 20 1.38 -10.54 10.87
C PRO A 20 2.63 -11.41 10.98
N ASN A 21 2.46 -12.71 11.16
CA ASN A 21 3.60 -13.64 11.29
C ASN A 21 3.74 -14.59 10.09
N ALA A 22 3.08 -14.29 8.98
CA ALA A 22 3.16 -15.13 7.80
C ALA A 22 4.56 -15.12 7.21
N SER A 23 5.00 -16.26 6.68
CA SER A 23 6.35 -16.42 6.15
C SER A 23 6.55 -15.70 4.81
N ASP A 24 5.46 -15.33 4.13
CA ASP A 24 5.51 -14.70 2.82
C ASP A 24 5.34 -13.16 2.86
N LEU A 25 5.48 -12.55 4.05
CA LEU A 25 5.34 -11.10 4.17
C LEU A 25 6.37 -10.34 3.34
N GLU A 26 7.59 -10.88 3.21
CA GLU A 26 8.62 -10.21 2.42
C GLU A 26 8.23 -10.12 0.95
N SER A 27 7.65 -11.18 0.39
CA SER A 27 7.20 -11.12 -1.00
C SER A 27 6.02 -10.17 -1.16
N LYS A 28 5.15 -10.07 -0.17
CA LYS A 28 4.05 -9.09 -0.17
C LYS A 28 4.60 -7.68 -0.14
N LYS A 29 5.60 -7.41 0.70
CA LYS A 29 6.24 -6.10 0.78
C LYS A 29 6.87 -5.72 -0.55
N GLN A 30 7.54 -6.66 -1.22
CA GLN A 30 8.13 -6.41 -2.53
C GLN A 30 7.07 -6.04 -3.56
N ARG A 31 5.93 -6.73 -3.56
CA ARG A 31 4.85 -6.40 -4.49
C ARG A 31 4.26 -5.02 -4.19
N VAL A 32 4.10 -4.67 -2.91
CA VAL A 32 3.64 -3.34 -2.51
C VAL A 32 4.59 -2.26 -3.02
N SER A 33 5.90 -2.51 -2.94
CA SER A 33 6.89 -1.59 -3.47
C SER A 33 6.74 -1.40 -4.99
N ILE A 34 6.52 -2.48 -5.71
CA ILE A 34 6.31 -2.41 -7.17
C ILE A 34 5.06 -1.60 -7.49
N ILE A 35 3.98 -1.82 -6.75
CA ILE A 35 2.75 -1.05 -6.93
C ILE A 35 3.02 0.44 -6.73
N GLY A 36 3.76 0.79 -5.68
CA GLY A 36 4.12 2.19 -5.43
C GLY A 36 4.94 2.80 -6.57
N LYS A 37 5.87 2.04 -7.13
CA LYS A 37 6.68 2.50 -8.25
C LYS A 37 5.83 2.73 -9.51
N GLU A 38 4.87 1.85 -9.76
CA GLU A 38 3.95 2.01 -10.88
C GLU A 38 3.11 3.28 -10.73
N LEU A 39 2.60 3.52 -9.52
CA LEU A 39 1.82 4.73 -9.24
C LEU A 39 2.67 5.98 -9.40
N HIS A 40 3.90 5.94 -8.92
CA HIS A 40 4.80 7.08 -9.03
C HIS A 40 5.13 7.40 -10.49
N ALA A 41 5.34 6.38 -11.31
CA ALA A 41 5.62 6.55 -12.73
C ALA A 41 4.41 7.15 -13.47
N ASP A 42 3.20 6.83 -13.02
CA ASP A 42 1.97 7.29 -13.66
C ASP A 42 1.58 8.70 -13.22
N GLY A 43 1.68 9.03 -11.94
CA GLY A 43 1.18 10.30 -11.41
C GLY A 43 1.96 10.88 -10.25
N GLY A 44 3.20 10.40 -10.01
CA GLY A 44 4.07 10.95 -8.97
C GLY A 44 3.62 10.62 -7.56
N ALA A 45 4.13 11.38 -6.60
CA ALA A 45 3.81 11.18 -5.19
C ALA A 45 2.32 11.39 -4.90
N ASP A 46 1.66 12.24 -5.67
CA ASP A 46 0.22 12.48 -5.50
C ASP A 46 -0.59 11.22 -5.79
N ALA A 47 -0.22 10.48 -6.84
CA ALA A 47 -0.90 9.22 -7.16
C ALA A 47 -0.69 8.19 -6.07
N MET A 48 0.52 8.12 -5.50
CA MET A 48 0.82 7.25 -4.36
C MET A 48 -0.06 7.61 -3.16
N GLU A 49 -0.13 8.90 -2.83
CA GLU A 49 -0.90 9.35 -1.67
C GLU A 49 -2.39 9.09 -1.85
N ASN A 50 -2.92 9.38 -3.03
CA ASN A 50 -4.34 9.15 -3.29
C ASN A 50 -4.70 7.67 -3.16
N MET A 51 -3.88 6.79 -3.70
CA MET A 51 -4.11 5.35 -3.60
C MET A 51 -4.01 4.88 -2.15
N PHE A 52 -2.95 5.28 -1.44
CA PHE A 52 -2.76 4.81 -0.07
C PHE A 52 -3.87 5.33 0.84
N TYR A 53 -4.23 6.60 0.70
CA TYR A 53 -5.32 7.17 1.50
C TYR A 53 -6.62 6.41 1.28
N SER A 54 -6.95 6.10 0.03
CA SER A 54 -8.16 5.36 -0.30
C SER A 54 -8.18 3.99 0.36
N ILE A 55 -7.06 3.27 0.30
CA ILE A 55 -6.94 1.93 0.90
C ILE A 55 -6.96 2.02 2.42
N GLU A 56 -6.26 2.99 3.01
CA GLU A 56 -6.29 3.22 4.46
C GLU A 56 -7.71 3.43 4.96
N PHE A 57 -8.44 4.30 4.26
CA PHE A 57 -9.82 4.60 4.63
C PHE A 57 -10.69 3.36 4.55
N ARG A 58 -10.55 2.60 3.47
CA ARG A 58 -11.32 1.39 3.25
C ARG A 58 -11.04 0.34 4.32
N ILE A 59 -9.77 0.14 4.67
CA ILE A 59 -9.38 -0.81 5.72
C ILE A 59 -9.94 -0.38 7.07
N LYS A 60 -9.87 0.92 7.36
CA LYS A 60 -10.41 1.45 8.62
C LYS A 60 -11.91 1.23 8.69
N ASP A 61 -12.62 1.49 7.60
CA ASP A 61 -14.08 1.38 7.54
C ASP A 61 -14.53 -0.09 7.61
N GLU A 62 -13.89 -0.96 6.85
CA GLU A 62 -14.34 -2.35 6.73
C GLU A 62 -13.80 -3.27 7.83
N LEU A 63 -12.57 -3.03 8.30
CA LEU A 63 -11.91 -3.91 9.26
C LEU A 63 -11.71 -3.27 10.63
N GLY A 64 -11.89 -1.95 10.73
CA GLY A 64 -11.62 -1.24 11.97
C GLY A 64 -10.13 -1.23 12.34
N ARG A 65 -9.23 -1.38 11.37
CA ARG A 65 -7.78 -1.47 11.58
C ARG A 65 -7.08 -0.29 10.92
N ASP A 66 -5.87 -0.02 11.39
CA ASP A 66 -5.05 1.09 10.90
C ASP A 66 -3.94 0.52 10.02
N ALA A 67 -3.82 1.06 8.80
CA ALA A 67 -2.80 0.62 7.85
C ALA A 67 -1.64 1.62 7.73
N GLN A 68 -1.59 2.65 8.57
CA GLN A 68 -0.60 3.72 8.46
C GLN A 68 0.84 3.19 8.53
N GLN A 69 1.09 2.15 9.30
CA GLN A 69 2.43 1.57 9.43
C GLN A 69 2.99 1.08 8.09
N TYR A 70 2.14 0.74 7.14
CA TYR A 70 2.59 0.25 5.84
C TYR A 70 3.01 1.35 4.88
N ARG A 71 2.80 2.62 5.23
CA ARG A 71 3.26 3.74 4.42
C ARG A 71 4.80 3.72 4.26
N SER A 72 5.51 3.22 5.27
CA SER A 72 6.97 3.14 5.23
C SER A 72 7.48 2.16 4.15
N TRP A 73 6.63 1.26 3.69
CA TRP A 73 7.01 0.32 2.64
C TRP A 73 7.25 1.00 1.29
N TRP A 74 6.78 2.24 1.13
CA TRP A 74 6.99 3.04 -0.06
C TRP A 74 8.12 4.06 0.10
N ASN A 75 8.81 4.05 1.23
CA ASN A 75 9.98 4.92 1.40
C ASN A 75 11.02 4.57 0.32
N ASN A 76 11.75 5.57 -0.14
CA ASN A 76 12.79 5.46 -1.17
C ASN A 76 12.25 5.36 -2.61
N ILE A 77 10.93 5.41 -2.80
CA ILE A 77 10.35 5.51 -4.14
C ILE A 77 10.34 6.96 -4.59
N SER A 78 9.96 7.87 -3.69
CA SER A 78 9.94 9.30 -3.95
C SER A 78 10.59 10.03 -2.79
N ASP A 79 11.33 11.09 -3.07
CA ASP A 79 11.95 11.92 -2.04
C ASP A 79 10.90 12.59 -1.14
N GLU A 80 9.68 12.73 -1.64
CA GLU A 80 8.59 13.34 -0.91
C GLU A 80 7.87 12.37 0.04
N TRP A 81 8.15 11.07 -0.06
CA TRP A 81 7.49 10.03 0.72
C TRP A 81 8.42 9.54 1.82
N LYS A 82 8.17 10.00 3.04
CA LYS A 82 9.02 9.65 4.20
C LYS A 82 8.14 9.39 5.42
N TYR A 83 8.10 8.14 5.85
CA TYR A 83 7.31 7.73 7.02
C TYR A 83 8.08 6.82 7.96
#